data_3ab516eebccc3d047236858318b4dbec
#
_entry.id   3ab516eebccc3d047236858318b4dbec
#
_cell.length_a   1.000
_cell.length_b   1.000
_cell.length_c   1.000
_cell.angle_alpha   90.00
_cell.angle_beta   90.00
_cell.angle_gamma   90.00
#
_symmetry.space_group_name_H-M   'P 1'
#
loop_
_entity.id
_entity.type
_entity.pdbx_description
1 polymer ?
#
loop_
_entity_poly.entity_id
_entity_poly.type
_entity_poly.pdbx_seq_one_letter_code
_entity_poly.pdbx_strand_id
1 'polypeptide(L)'
;MRFFFSSKSLLIIAFFCFSTQFTSAQSSDPAIASLLQVEGVVEAVTAKSPKGRRGINGMLLFAGDKISTAENSKATIQYRDGSKVRLFQNSQLVLNLSEEQVTSKRTFKFQLSLNKGSLRGRFLKGLQRTRIRTPTAQIGVKGTTVRIKDNDNRATVSLTEGQVEVNNLSSKTVLNPGQWLPDFGRTEDLTEKVAPLPNILHLKTFDYELDFRDGKSKQLKFSVQLQHGISGKSVARSGLVVFESDYYSIRLPKRFMLDKKGFARVLVEIDPPRLTDPGFKGLITIRAFMDQDGFDDVAEGSLVLKILNAGKKRTLFINPEDGLTEKNY
;
A
#
# COMPACT_ATOMS: atom_id res chain seq x y z
N MET A 1 -14.61 99.26 -24.55
CA MET A 1 -13.28 98.80 -24.56
C MET A 1 -13.08 97.92 -23.32
N ARG A 2 -13.42 96.68 -23.40
CA ARG A 2 -13.32 95.72 -22.27
C ARG A 2 -12.91 94.39 -22.83
N PHE A 3 -11.79 93.91 -22.46
CA PHE A 3 -11.28 92.57 -22.77
C PHE A 3 -11.83 91.58 -21.77
N PHE A 4 -12.46 90.49 -22.25
CA PHE A 4 -12.84 89.35 -21.48
C PHE A 4 -11.86 88.21 -21.77
N PHE A 5 -11.15 87.74 -20.75
CA PHE A 5 -10.35 86.48 -20.79
C PHE A 5 -11.24 85.35 -20.35
N SER A 6 -11.45 84.37 -21.22
CA SER A 6 -12.11 83.14 -20.90
C SER A 6 -11.03 82.07 -20.57
N SER A 7 -11.05 81.67 -19.35
CA SER A 7 -10.21 80.55 -18.84
C SER A 7 -10.90 79.21 -19.20
N LYS A 8 -10.28 78.42 -20.06
CA LYS A 8 -10.68 77.02 -20.29
C LYS A 8 -9.84 76.14 -19.39
N SER A 9 -10.44 75.65 -18.32
CA SER A 9 -9.85 74.58 -17.45
C SER A 9 -9.85 73.23 -18.18
N LEU A 10 -8.67 72.74 -18.47
CA LEU A 10 -8.46 71.40 -19.04
C LEU A 10 -8.47 70.38 -17.93
N LEU A 11 -9.56 69.63 -17.82
CA LEU A 11 -9.69 68.51 -16.85
C LEU A 11 -9.01 67.28 -17.44
N ILE A 12 -7.79 66.94 -16.96
CA ILE A 12 -7.10 65.68 -17.30
C ILE A 12 -7.64 64.59 -16.38
N ILE A 13 -8.51 63.74 -16.91
CA ILE A 13 -8.94 62.48 -16.23
C ILE A 13 -7.86 61.44 -16.45
N ALA A 14 -7.01 61.19 -15.44
CA ALA A 14 -6.10 60.08 -15.41
C ALA A 14 -6.88 58.78 -15.17
N PHE A 15 -7.07 58.01 -16.24
CA PHE A 15 -7.66 56.66 -16.16
C PHE A 15 -6.62 55.72 -15.60
N PHE A 16 -6.68 55.47 -14.30
CA PHE A 16 -5.83 54.48 -13.61
C PHE A 16 -6.36 53.09 -13.95
N CYS A 17 -5.81 52.45 -15.01
CA CYS A 17 -6.06 51.05 -15.29
C CYS A 17 -5.45 50.20 -14.17
N PHE A 18 -6.27 49.85 -13.19
CA PHE A 18 -5.94 48.85 -12.19
C PHE A 18 -6.02 47.48 -12.87
N SER A 19 -4.91 47.03 -13.47
CA SER A 19 -4.78 45.69 -13.97
C SER A 19 -4.76 44.73 -12.75
N THR A 20 -5.93 44.21 -12.38
CA THR A 20 -6.02 43.06 -11.44
C THR A 20 -5.36 41.87 -12.11
N GLN A 21 -4.12 41.61 -11.76
CA GLN A 21 -3.49 40.35 -12.07
C GLN A 21 -4.23 39.28 -11.26
N PHE A 22 -5.14 38.57 -11.90
CA PHE A 22 -5.64 37.30 -11.39
C PHE A 22 -4.46 36.33 -11.35
N THR A 23 -3.78 36.29 -10.23
CA THR A 23 -2.89 35.19 -9.92
C THR A 23 -3.78 33.95 -9.80
N SER A 24 -3.91 33.20 -10.88
CA SER A 24 -4.49 31.85 -10.80
C SER A 24 -3.63 31.07 -9.83
N ALA A 25 -4.11 30.90 -8.61
CA ALA A 25 -3.56 29.96 -7.67
C ALA A 25 -3.66 28.59 -8.36
N GLN A 26 -2.54 28.12 -8.90
CA GLN A 26 -2.40 26.80 -9.46
C GLN A 26 -2.61 25.86 -8.27
N SER A 27 -3.82 25.33 -8.11
CA SER A 27 -4.11 24.30 -7.13
C SER A 27 -3.24 23.09 -7.51
N SER A 28 -2.12 22.97 -6.85
CA SER A 28 -1.29 21.77 -7.02
C SER A 28 -2.11 20.61 -6.46
N ASP A 29 -2.50 19.68 -7.32
CA ASP A 29 -3.17 18.47 -6.89
C ASP A 29 -2.35 17.82 -5.75
N PRO A 30 -3.01 17.39 -4.67
CA PRO A 30 -2.29 16.80 -3.55
C PRO A 30 -1.61 15.50 -3.98
N ALA A 31 -0.39 15.25 -3.51
CA ALA A 31 0.26 13.98 -3.72
C ALA A 31 -0.63 12.84 -3.20
N ILE A 32 -0.82 11.79 -3.98
CA ILE A 32 -1.67 10.64 -3.63
C ILE A 32 -0.89 9.51 -3.00
N ALA A 33 0.41 9.43 -3.28
CA ALA A 33 1.30 8.39 -2.79
C ALA A 33 2.75 8.91 -2.73
N SER A 34 3.65 8.06 -2.25
CA SER A 34 5.10 8.28 -2.31
C SER A 34 5.85 6.98 -2.59
N LEU A 35 7.04 7.08 -3.19
CA LEU A 35 7.97 5.96 -3.27
C LEU A 35 8.58 5.74 -1.89
N LEU A 36 8.20 4.64 -1.24
CA LEU A 36 8.72 4.29 0.09
C LEU A 36 10.08 3.61 0.01
N GLN A 37 10.28 2.75 -0.98
CA GLN A 37 11.50 1.98 -1.17
C GLN A 37 11.76 1.78 -2.66
N VAL A 38 12.99 2.05 -3.08
CA VAL A 38 13.47 1.89 -4.45
C VAL A 38 14.70 0.99 -4.43
N GLU A 39 14.68 -0.06 -5.25
CA GLU A 39 15.77 -1.00 -5.46
C GLU A 39 16.09 -1.06 -6.96
N GLY A 40 17.35 -0.93 -7.31
CA GLY A 40 17.79 -0.94 -8.72
C GLY A 40 17.41 0.33 -9.50
N VAL A 41 16.99 0.16 -10.73
CA VAL A 41 16.63 1.24 -11.66
C VAL A 41 15.11 1.36 -11.74
N VAL A 42 14.62 2.48 -11.23
CA VAL A 42 13.20 2.85 -11.25
C VAL A 42 13.08 4.21 -11.92
N GLU A 43 12.17 4.33 -12.86
CA GLU A 43 11.86 5.57 -13.57
C GLU A 43 10.45 6.05 -13.19
N ALA A 44 10.31 7.35 -12.98
CA ALA A 44 9.05 8.02 -12.77
C ALA A 44 8.82 9.07 -13.86
N VAL A 45 7.76 8.89 -14.65
CA VAL A 45 7.26 9.89 -15.61
C VAL A 45 6.12 10.63 -14.94
N THR A 46 6.26 11.93 -14.78
CA THR A 46 5.32 12.80 -14.09
C THR A 46 4.96 14.00 -14.95
N ALA A 47 3.88 14.73 -14.64
CA ALA A 47 3.53 15.96 -15.34
C ALA A 47 4.69 16.99 -15.33
N LYS A 48 5.47 17.05 -14.24
CA LYS A 48 6.64 17.93 -14.09
C LYS A 48 7.90 17.40 -14.77
N SER A 49 7.95 16.11 -15.13
CA SER A 49 9.09 15.46 -15.77
C SER A 49 8.58 14.47 -16.84
N PRO A 50 8.09 14.98 -18.01
CA PRO A 50 7.50 14.11 -19.05
C PRO A 50 8.53 13.19 -19.72
N LYS A 51 9.81 13.56 -19.70
CA LYS A 51 10.92 12.73 -20.20
C LYS A 51 11.32 11.60 -19.24
N GLY A 52 10.70 11.56 -18.06
CA GLY A 52 11.06 10.64 -16.98
C GLY A 52 12.23 11.15 -16.13
N ARG A 53 12.29 10.67 -14.91
CA ARG A 53 13.41 10.88 -13.99
C ARG A 53 13.59 9.65 -13.12
N ARG A 54 14.79 9.52 -12.56
CA ARG A 54 15.08 8.42 -11.63
C ARG A 54 14.18 8.53 -10.40
N GLY A 55 13.52 7.43 -10.05
CA GLY A 55 12.78 7.27 -8.82
C GLY A 55 13.72 7.21 -7.62
N ILE A 56 13.40 7.92 -6.57
CA ILE A 56 14.13 7.92 -5.29
C ILE A 56 13.17 7.76 -4.12
N ASN A 57 13.68 7.25 -3.00
CA ASN A 57 12.89 7.14 -1.77
C ASN A 57 12.36 8.51 -1.32
N GLY A 58 11.11 8.56 -0.89
CA GLY A 58 10.44 9.80 -0.49
C GLY A 58 9.87 10.63 -1.64
N MET A 59 10.08 10.23 -2.92
CA MET A 59 9.50 10.94 -4.05
C MET A 59 7.97 10.93 -3.96
N LEU A 60 7.38 12.12 -3.99
CA LEU A 60 5.92 12.28 -4.02
C LEU A 60 5.39 11.93 -5.42
N LEU A 61 4.25 11.26 -5.45
CA LEU A 61 3.56 10.79 -6.64
C LEU A 61 2.15 11.38 -6.68
N PHE A 62 1.74 11.73 -7.89
CA PHE A 62 0.48 12.40 -8.18
C PHE A 62 -0.40 11.53 -9.10
N ALA A 63 -1.65 11.92 -9.25
CA ALA A 63 -2.52 11.28 -10.23
C ALA A 63 -1.96 11.47 -11.65
N GLY A 64 -1.98 10.39 -12.45
CA GLY A 64 -1.40 10.36 -13.79
C GLY A 64 0.07 9.96 -13.85
N ASP A 65 0.78 9.94 -12.73
CA ASP A 65 2.19 9.54 -12.73
C ASP A 65 2.34 8.05 -13.11
N LYS A 66 3.39 7.78 -13.89
CA LYS A 66 3.77 6.44 -14.33
C LYS A 66 5.10 6.05 -13.71
N ILE A 67 5.12 4.87 -13.11
CA ILE A 67 6.30 4.26 -12.51
C ILE A 67 6.69 3.02 -13.32
N SER A 68 7.96 2.93 -13.68
CA SER A 68 8.52 1.78 -14.39
C SER A 68 9.73 1.23 -13.64
N THR A 69 9.83 -0.08 -13.58
CA THR A 69 10.98 -0.80 -12.99
C THR A 69 11.72 -1.54 -14.09
N ALA A 70 13.04 -1.47 -14.10
CA ALA A 70 13.90 -2.24 -15.00
C ALA A 70 14.08 -3.67 -14.49
N GLU A 71 14.93 -4.43 -15.16
CA GLU A 71 15.37 -5.75 -14.70
C GLU A 71 16.08 -5.65 -13.34
N ASN A 72 15.90 -6.65 -12.49
CA ASN A 72 16.44 -6.71 -11.11
C ASN A 72 16.07 -5.50 -10.23
N SER A 73 14.96 -4.83 -10.57
CA SER A 73 14.54 -3.60 -9.90
C SER A 73 13.16 -3.74 -9.29
N LYS A 74 12.93 -3.03 -8.18
CA LYS A 74 11.65 -3.04 -7.46
C LYS A 74 11.34 -1.66 -6.91
N ALA A 75 10.05 -1.34 -6.78
CA ALA A 75 9.58 -0.12 -6.14
C ALA A 75 8.43 -0.43 -5.19
N THR A 76 8.47 0.13 -3.98
CA THR A 76 7.33 0.11 -3.07
C THR A 76 6.71 1.48 -3.02
N ILE A 77 5.44 1.56 -3.36
CA ILE A 77 4.62 2.77 -3.37
C ILE A 77 3.71 2.70 -2.15
N GLN A 78 3.70 3.76 -1.35
CA GLN A 78 2.79 3.89 -0.21
C GLN A 78 1.77 4.98 -0.49
N TYR A 79 0.50 4.65 -0.39
CA TYR A 79 -0.62 5.58 -0.49
C TYR A 79 -0.88 6.28 0.83
N ARG A 80 -1.61 7.41 0.79
CA ARG A 80 -1.96 8.21 1.97
C ARG A 80 -2.78 7.45 3.01
N ASP A 81 -3.58 6.49 2.59
CA ASP A 81 -4.38 5.63 3.47
C ASP A 81 -3.55 4.52 4.15
N GLY A 82 -2.25 4.44 3.86
CA GLY A 82 -1.35 3.40 4.34
C GLY A 82 -1.32 2.14 3.48
N SER A 83 -2.14 2.05 2.42
CA SER A 83 -2.07 0.97 1.43
C SER A 83 -0.70 0.97 0.75
N LYS A 84 -0.17 -0.21 0.44
CA LYS A 84 1.14 -0.38 -0.20
C LYS A 84 1.03 -1.20 -1.46
N VAL A 85 1.75 -0.77 -2.49
CA VAL A 85 1.92 -1.51 -3.75
C VAL A 85 3.41 -1.71 -3.98
N ARG A 86 3.85 -2.97 -4.04
CA ARG A 86 5.20 -3.36 -4.44
C ARG A 86 5.17 -3.74 -5.91
N LEU A 87 5.91 -3.00 -6.71
CA LEU A 87 6.11 -3.24 -8.13
C LEU A 87 7.39 -4.05 -8.29
N PHE A 88 7.32 -5.18 -9.02
CA PHE A 88 8.46 -6.05 -9.30
C PHE A 88 9.18 -5.61 -10.59
N GLN A 89 10.24 -6.31 -10.96
CA GLN A 89 11.03 -6.00 -12.16
C GLN A 89 10.19 -5.97 -13.44
N ASN A 90 10.69 -5.24 -14.46
CA ASN A 90 10.11 -5.15 -15.79
C ASN A 90 8.63 -4.76 -15.81
N SER A 91 8.19 -3.97 -14.83
CA SER A 91 6.80 -3.61 -14.62
C SER A 91 6.54 -2.14 -14.90
N GLN A 92 5.31 -1.83 -15.29
CA GLN A 92 4.87 -0.47 -15.55
C GLN A 92 3.48 -0.24 -14.94
N LEU A 93 3.40 0.72 -14.03
CA LEU A 93 2.19 1.09 -13.30
C LEU A 93 1.86 2.58 -13.53
N VAL A 94 0.60 2.87 -13.80
CA VAL A 94 0.05 4.23 -13.82
C VAL A 94 -0.86 4.42 -12.63
N LEU A 95 -0.65 5.52 -11.92
CA LEU A 95 -1.43 5.92 -10.75
C LEU A 95 -2.58 6.82 -11.20
N ASN A 96 -3.79 6.33 -11.15
CA ASN A 96 -4.97 7.13 -11.50
C ASN A 96 -5.79 7.41 -10.24
N LEU A 97 -6.43 8.58 -10.22
CA LEU A 97 -7.37 8.95 -9.18
C LEU A 97 -8.70 9.28 -9.87
N SER A 98 -9.77 8.67 -9.41
CA SER A 98 -11.10 9.11 -9.79
C SER A 98 -11.82 9.61 -8.55
N GLU A 99 -12.38 10.82 -8.64
CA GLU A 99 -13.28 11.35 -7.62
C GLU A 99 -14.70 10.88 -7.94
N GLU A 100 -15.35 10.25 -6.97
CA GLU A 100 -16.76 9.90 -7.07
C GLU A 100 -17.52 10.63 -5.99
N GLN A 101 -18.50 11.42 -6.39
CA GLN A 101 -19.40 12.10 -5.47
C GLN A 101 -20.55 11.14 -5.12
N VAL A 102 -20.50 10.56 -3.93
CA VAL A 102 -21.60 9.77 -3.38
C VAL A 102 -22.23 10.58 -2.26
N THR A 103 -23.44 11.11 -2.54
CA THR A 103 -24.31 11.81 -1.57
C THR A 103 -23.52 12.60 -0.52
N SER A 104 -23.25 13.87 -0.79
CA SER A 104 -22.62 14.85 0.11
C SER A 104 -21.21 14.55 0.67
N LYS A 105 -20.61 13.40 0.40
CA LYS A 105 -19.22 13.09 0.73
C LYS A 105 -18.42 12.79 -0.53
N ARG A 106 -17.28 13.48 -0.69
CA ARG A 106 -16.31 13.17 -1.74
C ARG A 106 -15.55 11.90 -1.32
N THR A 107 -15.73 10.85 -2.07
CA THR A 107 -14.97 9.60 -1.91
C THR A 107 -14.00 9.46 -3.06
N PHE A 108 -12.71 9.27 -2.74
CA PHE A 108 -11.71 9.02 -3.76
C PHE A 108 -11.66 7.52 -4.06
N LYS A 109 -11.73 7.18 -5.34
CA LYS A 109 -11.46 5.81 -5.82
C LYS A 109 -10.04 5.77 -6.36
N PHE A 110 -9.18 4.97 -5.76
CA PHE A 110 -7.89 4.69 -6.36
C PHE A 110 -8.08 3.75 -7.55
N GLN A 111 -7.55 4.16 -8.67
CA GLN A 111 -7.49 3.35 -9.87
C GLN A 111 -6.04 3.21 -10.28
N LEU A 112 -5.61 1.97 -10.45
CA LEU A 112 -4.27 1.61 -10.89
C LEU A 112 -4.36 0.98 -12.25
N SER A 113 -3.41 1.28 -13.14
CA SER A 113 -3.27 0.56 -14.40
C SER A 113 -1.91 -0.10 -14.45
N LEU A 114 -1.89 -1.42 -14.30
CA LEU A 114 -0.70 -2.24 -14.51
C LEU A 114 -0.64 -2.56 -16.01
N ASN A 115 0.18 -1.82 -16.75
CA ASN A 115 0.28 -1.97 -18.21
C ASN A 115 1.06 -3.22 -18.59
N LYS A 116 2.04 -3.62 -17.78
CA LYS A 116 2.81 -4.87 -17.90
C LYS A 116 3.54 -5.18 -16.60
N GLY A 117 3.94 -6.43 -16.43
CA GLY A 117 4.76 -6.88 -15.30
C GLY A 117 3.94 -7.41 -14.15
N SER A 118 4.41 -7.21 -12.93
CA SER A 118 3.75 -7.74 -11.75
C SER A 118 3.80 -6.80 -10.56
N LEU A 119 2.75 -6.85 -9.75
CA LEU A 119 2.65 -6.12 -8.49
C LEU A 119 2.11 -7.01 -7.36
N ARG A 120 2.46 -6.64 -6.14
CA ARG A 120 1.80 -7.07 -4.91
C ARG A 120 1.17 -5.86 -4.25
N GLY A 121 -0.15 -5.86 -4.12
CA GLY A 121 -0.92 -4.81 -3.47
C GLY A 121 -1.44 -5.26 -2.12
N ARG A 122 -1.23 -4.45 -1.08
CA ARG A 122 -1.89 -4.57 0.20
C ARG A 122 -2.74 -3.32 0.41
N PHE A 123 -4.05 -3.52 0.30
CA PHE A 123 -5.05 -2.45 0.37
C PHE A 123 -5.78 -2.54 1.71
N LEU A 124 -5.80 -1.44 2.46
CA LEU A 124 -6.45 -1.40 3.75
C LEU A 124 -7.98 -1.41 3.61
N LYS A 125 -8.67 -1.97 4.61
CA LYS A 125 -10.13 -1.91 4.69
C LYS A 125 -10.54 -0.47 4.98
N GLY A 126 -11.27 0.15 4.06
CA GLY A 126 -11.76 1.52 4.18
C GLY A 126 -13.01 1.77 3.32
N LEU A 127 -13.45 3.03 3.28
CA LEU A 127 -14.55 3.49 2.43
C LEU A 127 -14.17 3.49 0.93
N GLN A 128 -12.89 3.40 0.64
CA GLN A 128 -12.36 3.49 -0.73
C GLN A 128 -12.40 2.12 -1.41
N ARG A 129 -12.91 2.09 -2.63
CA ARG A 129 -12.82 0.94 -3.52
C ARG A 129 -11.64 1.14 -4.45
N THR A 130 -10.68 0.22 -4.43
CA THR A 130 -9.56 0.24 -5.36
C THR A 130 -9.88 -0.64 -6.57
N ARG A 131 -9.62 -0.12 -7.75
CA ARG A 131 -9.74 -0.86 -9.01
C ARG A 131 -8.36 -0.92 -9.67
N ILE A 132 -7.95 -2.12 -10.04
CA ILE A 132 -6.72 -2.35 -10.78
C ILE A 132 -7.11 -2.81 -12.19
N ARG A 133 -6.63 -2.09 -13.20
CA ARG A 133 -6.80 -2.46 -14.60
C ARG A 133 -5.51 -3.06 -15.12
N THR A 134 -5.62 -4.12 -15.89
CA THR A 134 -4.53 -4.71 -16.66
C THR A 134 -4.97 -4.84 -18.11
N PRO A 135 -4.09 -5.14 -19.06
CA PRO A 135 -4.47 -5.46 -20.43
C PRO A 135 -5.48 -6.60 -20.51
N THR A 136 -5.43 -7.55 -19.59
CA THR A 136 -6.25 -8.78 -19.62
C THR A 136 -7.55 -8.66 -18.82
N ALA A 137 -7.56 -7.95 -17.68
CA ALA A 137 -8.70 -7.96 -16.75
C ALA A 137 -8.85 -6.65 -15.96
N GLN A 138 -10.02 -6.50 -15.34
CA GLN A 138 -10.28 -5.56 -14.26
C GLN A 138 -10.39 -6.31 -12.94
N ILE A 139 -9.69 -5.82 -11.94
CA ILE A 139 -9.62 -6.41 -10.61
C ILE A 139 -10.14 -5.40 -9.58
N GLY A 140 -11.27 -5.73 -8.94
CA GLY A 140 -11.84 -4.95 -7.86
C GLY A 140 -11.35 -5.46 -6.51
N VAL A 141 -10.71 -4.59 -5.70
CA VAL A 141 -10.13 -4.96 -4.41
C VAL A 141 -10.78 -4.21 -3.26
N LYS A 142 -11.00 -4.90 -2.13
CA LYS A 142 -11.60 -4.32 -0.94
C LYS A 142 -10.95 -4.89 0.32
N GLY A 143 -9.94 -4.18 0.84
CA GLY A 143 -9.24 -4.61 2.05
C GLY A 143 -8.53 -5.96 1.85
N THR A 144 -7.61 -6.01 0.87
CA THR A 144 -7.06 -7.27 0.37
C THR A 144 -5.54 -7.23 0.31
N THR A 145 -4.93 -8.41 0.41
CA THR A 145 -3.56 -8.65 -0.03
C THR A 145 -3.63 -9.51 -1.30
N VAL A 146 -3.25 -8.91 -2.42
CA VAL A 146 -3.37 -9.50 -3.77
C VAL A 146 -2.06 -9.37 -4.52
N ARG A 147 -1.71 -10.39 -5.32
CA ARG A 147 -0.62 -10.32 -6.29
C ARG A 147 -1.19 -10.47 -7.70
N ILE A 148 -0.73 -9.64 -8.62
CA ILE A 148 -1.19 -9.60 -10.00
C ILE A 148 0.04 -9.59 -10.90
N LYS A 149 0.00 -10.40 -11.95
CA LYS A 149 0.95 -10.37 -13.07
C LYS A 149 0.13 -10.27 -14.35
N ASP A 150 0.56 -9.45 -15.27
CA ASP A 150 0.01 -9.40 -16.63
C ASP A 150 1.14 -9.14 -17.62
N ASN A 151 1.42 -10.11 -18.43
CA ASN A 151 2.41 -10.06 -19.53
C ASN A 151 1.80 -10.72 -20.75
N ASP A 152 2.06 -10.14 -21.92
CA ASP A 152 1.69 -10.70 -23.21
C ASP A 152 0.20 -11.10 -23.32
N ASN A 153 -0.69 -10.26 -22.73
CA ASN A 153 -2.14 -10.48 -22.65
C ASN A 153 -2.56 -11.75 -21.89
N ARG A 154 -1.70 -12.22 -21.00
CA ARG A 154 -1.99 -13.29 -20.06
C ARG A 154 -1.79 -12.81 -18.62
N ALA A 155 -2.81 -13.03 -17.81
CA ALA A 155 -2.78 -12.59 -16.42
C ALA A 155 -2.82 -13.75 -15.42
N THR A 156 -2.26 -13.48 -14.26
CA THR A 156 -2.38 -14.33 -13.07
C THR A 156 -2.77 -13.45 -11.90
N VAL A 157 -3.73 -13.89 -11.09
CA VAL A 157 -4.16 -13.17 -9.89
C VAL A 157 -4.18 -14.14 -8.72
N SER A 158 -3.50 -13.81 -7.62
CA SER A 158 -3.53 -14.59 -6.38
C SER A 158 -4.00 -13.76 -5.20
N LEU A 159 -4.73 -14.37 -4.28
CA LEU A 159 -5.32 -13.72 -3.12
C LEU A 159 -4.93 -14.42 -1.82
N THR A 160 -4.40 -13.65 -0.87
CA THR A 160 -4.05 -14.17 0.46
C THR A 160 -4.92 -13.61 1.58
N GLU A 161 -5.43 -12.40 1.44
CA GLU A 161 -6.34 -11.78 2.43
C GLU A 161 -7.47 -11.01 1.74
N GLY A 162 -8.66 -11.02 2.34
CA GLY A 162 -9.81 -10.26 1.86
C GLY A 162 -10.59 -10.95 0.75
N GLN A 163 -11.13 -10.19 -0.19
CA GLN A 163 -11.90 -10.70 -1.32
C GLN A 163 -11.60 -9.86 -2.57
N VAL A 164 -11.43 -10.50 -3.69
CA VAL A 164 -11.13 -9.87 -4.97
C VAL A 164 -12.12 -10.34 -6.03
N GLU A 165 -12.66 -9.38 -6.75
CA GLU A 165 -13.47 -9.62 -7.94
C GLU A 165 -12.58 -9.45 -9.18
N VAL A 166 -12.51 -10.48 -10.01
CA VAL A 166 -11.78 -10.47 -11.29
C VAL A 166 -12.78 -10.55 -12.43
N ASN A 167 -12.67 -9.64 -13.39
CA ASN A 167 -13.55 -9.53 -14.53
C ASN A 167 -12.71 -9.35 -15.81
N ASN A 168 -12.87 -10.25 -16.77
CA ASN A 168 -12.33 -10.13 -18.13
C ASN A 168 -13.46 -9.84 -19.13
N LEU A 169 -13.24 -10.02 -20.43
CA LEU A 169 -14.27 -9.76 -21.45
C LEU A 169 -15.39 -10.81 -21.47
N SER A 170 -15.14 -12.03 -21.00
CA SER A 170 -16.08 -13.15 -21.12
C SER A 170 -16.79 -13.51 -19.84
N SER A 171 -16.13 -13.34 -18.70
CA SER A 171 -16.66 -13.84 -17.43
C SER A 171 -16.17 -13.00 -16.24
N LYS A 172 -16.79 -13.28 -15.11
CA LYS A 172 -16.51 -12.66 -13.83
C LYS A 172 -16.44 -13.73 -12.75
N THR A 173 -15.45 -13.62 -11.87
CA THR A 173 -15.31 -14.52 -10.73
C THR A 173 -14.86 -13.77 -9.48
N VAL A 174 -15.01 -14.41 -8.34
CA VAL A 174 -14.57 -13.89 -7.04
C VAL A 174 -13.55 -14.86 -6.45
N LEU A 175 -12.41 -14.35 -6.07
CA LEU A 175 -11.39 -15.10 -5.33
C LEU A 175 -11.58 -14.89 -3.83
N ASN A 176 -11.43 -15.98 -3.09
CA ASN A 176 -11.34 -16.01 -1.64
C ASN A 176 -9.88 -16.24 -1.19
N PRO A 177 -9.53 -15.96 0.07
CA PRO A 177 -8.18 -16.17 0.58
C PRO A 177 -7.68 -17.61 0.32
N GLY A 178 -6.45 -17.73 -0.15
CA GLY A 178 -5.84 -19.02 -0.52
C GLY A 178 -6.17 -19.49 -1.93
N GLN A 179 -6.86 -18.68 -2.73
CA GLN A 179 -7.17 -19.00 -4.12
C GLN A 179 -6.37 -18.13 -5.11
N TRP A 180 -6.25 -18.63 -6.31
CA TRP A 180 -5.66 -17.91 -7.43
C TRP A 180 -6.33 -18.26 -8.77
N LEU A 181 -6.12 -17.41 -9.75
CA LEU A 181 -6.39 -17.63 -11.16
C LEU A 181 -5.05 -17.75 -11.89
N PRO A 182 -4.61 -18.96 -12.23
CA PRO A 182 -3.38 -19.16 -13.01
C PRO A 182 -3.62 -18.80 -14.47
N ASP A 183 -2.66 -18.10 -15.06
CA ASP A 183 -2.47 -17.90 -16.49
C ASP A 183 -3.76 -17.91 -17.34
N PHE A 184 -4.50 -16.81 -17.33
CA PHE A 184 -5.74 -16.66 -18.07
C PHE A 184 -5.68 -15.52 -19.10
N GLY A 185 -6.41 -15.67 -20.20
CA GLY A 185 -6.55 -14.69 -21.26
C GLY A 185 -7.81 -13.82 -21.12
N ARG A 186 -7.95 -12.83 -22.01
CA ARG A 186 -9.04 -11.86 -21.99
C ARG A 186 -10.43 -12.47 -22.24
N THR A 187 -10.53 -13.60 -22.92
CA THR A 187 -11.78 -14.25 -23.37
C THR A 187 -11.99 -15.63 -22.78
N GLU A 188 -11.14 -16.05 -21.86
CA GLU A 188 -11.25 -17.35 -21.19
C GLU A 188 -12.26 -17.29 -20.05
N ASP A 189 -12.95 -18.40 -19.77
CA ASP A 189 -13.82 -18.49 -18.61
C ASP A 189 -12.98 -18.57 -17.31
N LEU A 190 -13.17 -17.59 -16.45
CA LEU A 190 -12.43 -17.49 -15.19
C LEU A 190 -12.95 -18.45 -14.12
N THR A 191 -14.22 -18.86 -14.20
CA THR A 191 -14.86 -19.65 -13.14
C THR A 191 -14.26 -21.04 -13.04
N GLU A 192 -13.90 -21.63 -14.19
CA GLU A 192 -13.28 -22.96 -14.26
C GLU A 192 -11.80 -22.95 -13.90
N LYS A 193 -11.16 -21.78 -13.86
CA LYS A 193 -9.72 -21.63 -13.59
C LYS A 193 -9.38 -21.34 -12.14
N VAL A 194 -10.35 -21.10 -11.28
CA VAL A 194 -10.08 -20.85 -9.86
C VAL A 194 -9.49 -22.09 -9.22
N ALA A 195 -8.31 -21.95 -8.65
CA ALA A 195 -7.58 -23.05 -8.00
C ALA A 195 -7.04 -22.61 -6.62
N PRO A 196 -6.73 -23.54 -5.73
CA PRO A 196 -5.98 -23.26 -4.51
C PRO A 196 -4.56 -22.77 -4.83
N LEU A 197 -4.01 -21.85 -4.02
CA LEU A 197 -2.62 -21.42 -4.14
C LEU A 197 -1.66 -22.63 -4.12
N PRO A 198 -0.66 -22.67 -5.02
CA PRO A 198 0.26 -23.81 -5.09
C PRO A 198 1.12 -23.93 -3.82
N ASN A 199 1.54 -22.80 -3.27
CA ASN A 199 2.38 -22.76 -2.07
C ASN A 199 1.90 -21.67 -1.10
N ILE A 200 2.14 -21.89 0.19
CA ILE A 200 1.88 -20.95 1.29
C ILE A 200 3.09 -20.87 2.22
N LEU A 201 3.23 -19.75 2.93
CA LEU A 201 4.12 -19.64 4.07
C LEU A 201 3.31 -19.89 5.34
N HIS A 202 3.64 -20.98 6.05
CA HIS A 202 3.03 -21.28 7.33
C HIS A 202 3.87 -20.67 8.45
N LEU A 203 3.30 -19.69 9.16
CA LEU A 203 3.91 -19.04 10.31
C LEU A 203 3.33 -19.65 11.59
N LYS A 204 4.20 -20.09 12.50
CA LYS A 204 3.78 -20.71 13.76
C LYS A 204 4.62 -20.21 14.93
N THR A 205 3.96 -19.93 16.04
CA THR A 205 4.57 -19.61 17.34
C THR A 205 3.95 -20.49 18.42
N PHE A 206 4.52 -20.49 19.61
CA PHE A 206 3.89 -21.00 20.82
C PHE A 206 3.19 -19.89 21.62
N ASP A 207 3.60 -18.63 21.39
CA ASP A 207 3.15 -17.46 22.14
C ASP A 207 2.20 -16.64 21.27
N TYR A 208 0.93 -17.04 21.21
CA TYR A 208 -0.10 -16.29 20.45
C TYR A 208 -0.70 -15.11 21.24
N GLU A 209 -0.47 -15.04 22.54
CA GLU A 209 -0.91 -13.97 23.41
C GLU A 209 0.30 -13.29 24.07
N LEU A 210 0.40 -12.00 23.95
CA LEU A 210 1.49 -11.20 24.55
C LEU A 210 0.91 -10.25 25.60
N ASP A 211 1.37 -10.39 26.83
CA ASP A 211 0.93 -9.55 27.95
C ASP A 211 1.96 -8.46 28.25
N PHE A 212 1.53 -7.21 28.18
CA PHE A 212 2.36 -6.03 28.42
C PHE A 212 2.06 -5.31 29.76
N ARG A 213 1.50 -6.01 30.77
CA ARG A 213 1.24 -5.41 32.09
C ARG A 213 2.49 -4.82 32.74
N ASP A 214 3.64 -5.39 32.49
CA ASP A 214 4.93 -4.95 33.03
C ASP A 214 5.55 -3.77 32.27
N GLY A 215 4.92 -3.33 31.18
CA GLY A 215 5.40 -2.25 30.33
C GLY A 215 6.72 -2.53 29.59
N LYS A 216 7.18 -3.80 29.57
CA LYS A 216 8.45 -4.18 28.95
C LYS A 216 8.25 -4.77 27.57
N SER A 217 9.24 -4.59 26.69
CA SER A 217 9.29 -5.25 25.39
C SER A 217 9.28 -6.77 25.56
N LYS A 218 8.64 -7.48 24.62
CA LYS A 218 8.56 -8.93 24.58
C LYS A 218 9.33 -9.50 23.40
N GLN A 219 10.03 -10.60 23.61
CA GLN A 219 10.62 -11.37 22.54
C GLN A 219 9.61 -12.39 22.03
N LEU A 220 9.39 -12.43 20.73
CA LEU A 220 8.58 -13.42 20.06
C LEU A 220 9.47 -14.31 19.19
N LYS A 221 9.39 -15.61 19.41
CA LYS A 221 10.00 -16.63 18.55
C LYS A 221 8.91 -17.26 17.68
N PHE A 222 9.11 -17.27 16.37
CA PHE A 222 8.22 -17.97 15.47
C PHE A 222 8.99 -18.68 14.36
N SER A 223 8.38 -19.69 13.78
CA SER A 223 8.89 -20.38 12.61
C SER A 223 8.14 -20.00 11.36
N VAL A 224 8.81 -20.07 10.22
CA VAL A 224 8.25 -19.94 8.89
C VAL A 224 8.59 -21.19 8.11
N GLN A 225 7.60 -21.86 7.55
CA GLN A 225 7.76 -23.06 6.73
C GLN A 225 7.04 -22.87 5.40
N LEU A 226 7.75 -23.07 4.30
CA LEU A 226 7.15 -23.16 2.99
C LEU A 226 6.41 -24.49 2.86
N GLN A 227 5.14 -24.45 2.51
CA GLN A 227 4.27 -25.61 2.39
C GLN A 227 3.52 -25.59 1.07
N HIS A 228 3.20 -26.77 0.56
CA HIS A 228 2.29 -26.93 -0.56
C HIS A 228 0.87 -26.57 -0.14
N GLY A 229 0.22 -25.69 -0.88
CA GLY A 229 -1.05 -25.07 -0.48
C GLY A 229 -2.21 -26.03 -0.28
N ILE A 230 -2.22 -27.15 -1.01
CA ILE A 230 -3.29 -28.15 -0.92
C ILE A 230 -2.96 -29.21 0.13
N SER A 231 -1.75 -29.81 0.07
CA SER A 231 -1.41 -30.94 0.93
C SER A 231 -0.84 -30.56 2.28
N GLY A 232 -0.43 -29.30 2.48
CA GLY A 232 0.25 -28.84 3.69
C GLY A 232 1.65 -29.44 3.90
N LYS A 233 2.16 -30.25 2.96
CA LYS A 233 3.49 -30.85 3.06
C LYS A 233 4.56 -29.77 2.89
N SER A 234 5.66 -29.92 3.63
CA SER A 234 6.81 -29.03 3.53
C SER A 234 7.42 -29.06 2.12
N VAL A 235 7.75 -27.89 1.60
CA VAL A 235 8.43 -27.73 0.31
C VAL A 235 9.88 -27.41 0.59
N ALA A 236 10.78 -28.27 0.11
CA ALA A 236 12.23 -28.13 0.29
C ALA A 236 12.80 -27.15 -0.73
N ARG A 237 12.76 -25.86 -0.42
CA ARG A 237 13.27 -24.79 -1.27
C ARG A 237 13.69 -23.57 -0.45
N SER A 238 14.91 -23.09 -0.69
CA SER A 238 15.36 -21.81 -0.15
C SER A 238 14.70 -20.64 -0.87
N GLY A 239 14.58 -19.51 -0.19
CA GLY A 239 14.03 -18.31 -0.78
C GLY A 239 14.07 -17.13 0.18
N LEU A 240 14.04 -15.94 -0.38
CA LEU A 240 14.03 -14.70 0.37
C LEU A 240 12.60 -14.35 0.81
N VAL A 241 12.42 -14.22 2.12
CA VAL A 241 11.15 -13.83 2.74
C VAL A 241 11.25 -12.39 3.25
N VAL A 242 10.25 -11.60 2.96
CA VAL A 242 10.04 -10.25 3.49
C VAL A 242 8.92 -10.28 4.51
N PHE A 243 9.12 -9.58 5.62
CA PHE A 243 8.12 -9.43 6.66
C PHE A 243 7.51 -8.04 6.67
N GLU A 244 6.23 -7.96 6.94
CA GLU A 244 5.46 -6.73 7.12
C GLU A 244 4.56 -6.83 8.36
N SER A 245 4.35 -5.71 9.04
CA SER A 245 3.34 -5.58 10.08
C SER A 245 2.61 -4.25 9.93
N ASP A 246 1.37 -4.20 10.43
CA ASP A 246 0.62 -2.97 10.59
C ASP A 246 1.04 -2.21 11.87
N TYR A 247 1.83 -2.87 12.69
CA TYR A 247 2.23 -2.40 13.99
C TYR A 247 3.65 -1.84 13.96
N TYR A 248 3.82 -0.56 14.33
CA TYR A 248 5.10 0.14 14.21
C TYR A 248 6.13 -0.28 15.26
N SER A 249 5.67 -0.74 16.41
CA SER A 249 6.54 -1.09 17.55
C SER A 249 7.03 -2.53 17.50
N ILE A 250 7.00 -3.19 16.35
CA ILE A 250 7.60 -4.49 16.12
C ILE A 250 8.87 -4.35 15.27
N ARG A 251 9.97 -4.89 15.74
CA ARG A 251 11.26 -4.87 15.05
C ARG A 251 11.41 -6.11 14.18
N LEU A 252 10.77 -6.10 13.01
CA LEU A 252 10.88 -7.18 12.02
C LEU A 252 12.20 -7.09 11.25
N PRO A 253 12.85 -8.25 10.97
CA PRO A 253 13.94 -8.28 10.00
C PRO A 253 13.39 -7.88 8.63
N LYS A 254 14.09 -6.99 7.92
CA LYS A 254 13.64 -6.54 6.59
C LYS A 254 13.57 -7.69 5.60
N ARG A 255 14.51 -8.63 5.67
CA ARG A 255 14.63 -9.81 4.79
C ARG A 255 15.16 -10.97 5.58
N PHE A 256 14.74 -12.17 5.26
CA PHE A 256 15.17 -13.40 5.88
C PHE A 256 15.22 -14.55 4.84
N MET A 257 16.24 -15.41 4.93
CA MET A 257 16.37 -16.53 4.02
C MET A 257 15.78 -17.81 4.63
N LEU A 258 14.93 -18.49 3.88
CA LEU A 258 14.59 -19.87 4.17
C LEU A 258 15.79 -20.77 3.84
N ASP A 259 16.03 -21.77 4.65
CA ASP A 259 17.04 -22.80 4.39
C ASP A 259 16.64 -23.70 3.20
N LYS A 260 17.50 -24.67 2.88
CA LYS A 260 17.24 -25.63 1.78
C LYS A 260 16.00 -26.53 2.02
N LYS A 261 15.51 -26.60 3.27
CA LYS A 261 14.27 -27.31 3.64
C LYS A 261 13.04 -26.42 3.60
N GLY A 262 13.19 -25.17 3.16
CA GLY A 262 12.11 -24.18 3.14
C GLY A 262 11.70 -23.69 4.52
N PHE A 263 12.62 -23.72 5.50
CA PHE A 263 12.34 -23.43 6.90
C PHE A 263 13.21 -22.28 7.42
N ALA A 264 12.65 -21.51 8.36
CA ALA A 264 13.38 -20.51 9.12
C ALA A 264 12.82 -20.38 10.55
N ARG A 265 13.70 -19.97 11.48
CA ARG A 265 13.31 -19.49 12.82
C ARG A 265 13.62 -18.02 12.93
N VAL A 266 12.65 -17.26 13.39
CA VAL A 266 12.73 -15.80 13.47
C VAL A 266 12.52 -15.37 14.92
N LEU A 267 13.37 -14.46 15.38
CA LEU A 267 13.25 -13.81 16.67
C LEU A 267 12.99 -12.33 16.41
N VAL A 268 11.95 -11.79 17.01
CA VAL A 268 11.60 -10.38 16.92
C VAL A 268 11.36 -9.80 18.29
N GLU A 269 11.55 -8.49 18.43
CA GLU A 269 11.23 -7.75 19.62
C GLU A 269 9.98 -6.89 19.34
N ILE A 270 9.04 -6.92 20.27
CA ILE A 270 7.78 -6.19 20.21
C ILE A 270 7.72 -5.27 21.41
N ASP A 271 7.70 -3.98 21.17
CA ASP A 271 7.54 -2.97 22.22
C ASP A 271 6.08 -2.87 22.67
N PRO A 272 5.82 -2.45 23.91
CA PRO A 272 4.46 -2.29 24.42
C PRO A 272 3.63 -1.40 23.51
N PRO A 273 2.40 -1.82 23.14
CA PRO A 273 1.52 -0.99 22.33
C PRO A 273 1.13 0.28 23.07
N ARG A 274 1.16 1.40 22.36
CA ARG A 274 0.61 2.65 22.82
C ARG A 274 -0.88 2.68 22.47
N LEU A 275 -1.74 3.03 23.41
CA LEU A 275 -3.18 3.17 23.17
C LEU A 275 -3.51 4.23 22.10
N THR A 276 -2.58 5.12 21.83
CA THR A 276 -2.66 6.17 20.81
C THR A 276 -2.25 5.70 19.40
N ASP A 277 -1.75 4.45 19.26
CA ASP A 277 -1.33 3.95 17.95
C ASP A 277 -2.55 3.82 17.03
N PRO A 278 -2.59 4.52 15.89
CA PRO A 278 -3.74 4.50 15.01
C PRO A 278 -4.01 3.07 14.52
N GLY A 279 -5.24 2.60 14.70
CA GLY A 279 -5.68 1.29 14.20
C GLY A 279 -5.35 0.10 15.10
N PHE A 280 -4.74 0.29 16.26
CA PHE A 280 -4.52 -0.79 17.22
C PHE A 280 -5.87 -1.30 17.80
N LYS A 281 -6.16 -2.58 17.54
CA LYS A 281 -7.41 -3.24 17.98
C LYS A 281 -7.14 -4.46 18.89
N GLY A 282 -6.04 -4.46 19.62
CA GLY A 282 -5.65 -5.59 20.47
C GLY A 282 -5.05 -6.78 19.67
N LEU A 283 -4.83 -6.63 18.38
CA LEU A 283 -4.24 -7.65 17.52
C LEU A 283 -3.04 -7.07 16.77
N ILE A 284 -1.97 -7.85 16.67
CA ILE A 284 -0.84 -7.58 15.80
C ILE A 284 -0.81 -8.66 14.72
N THR A 285 -0.72 -8.27 13.46
CA THR A 285 -0.54 -9.19 12.36
C THR A 285 0.87 -9.06 11.78
N ILE A 286 1.63 -10.15 11.81
CA ILE A 286 2.89 -10.31 11.09
C ILE A 286 2.59 -11.01 9.79
N ARG A 287 2.93 -10.41 8.66
CA ARG A 287 2.79 -11.01 7.33
C ARG A 287 4.16 -11.36 6.80
N ALA A 288 4.23 -12.45 6.07
CA ALA A 288 5.43 -12.90 5.37
C ALA A 288 5.08 -13.20 3.92
N PHE A 289 5.95 -12.81 3.00
CA PHE A 289 5.82 -13.17 1.59
C PHE A 289 7.18 -13.43 0.96
N MET A 290 7.22 -14.32 -0.02
CA MET A 290 8.42 -14.55 -0.79
C MET A 290 8.62 -13.41 -1.78
N ASP A 291 9.83 -12.82 -1.76
CA ASP A 291 10.21 -11.67 -2.58
C ASP A 291 10.84 -12.11 -3.91
N GLN A 292 10.17 -13.02 -4.59
CA GLN A 292 10.60 -13.54 -5.90
C GLN A 292 9.65 -13.06 -7.00
N ASP A 293 10.19 -12.89 -8.20
CA ASP A 293 9.44 -12.35 -9.35
C ASP A 293 8.60 -13.39 -10.07
N GLY A 294 8.86 -14.69 -9.84
CA GLY A 294 8.09 -15.79 -10.41
C GLY A 294 6.74 -15.96 -9.73
N PHE A 295 5.69 -16.17 -10.52
CA PHE A 295 4.34 -16.37 -9.99
C PHE A 295 4.10 -17.81 -9.53
N ASP A 296 4.84 -18.77 -10.08
CA ASP A 296 4.80 -20.17 -9.65
C ASP A 296 5.30 -20.36 -8.21
N ASP A 297 5.90 -19.30 -7.67
CA ASP A 297 6.57 -19.26 -6.38
C ASP A 297 5.88 -18.36 -5.37
N VAL A 298 4.65 -17.91 -5.67
CA VAL A 298 3.89 -17.08 -4.74
C VAL A 298 3.56 -17.89 -3.50
N ALA A 299 4.25 -17.54 -2.41
CA ALA A 299 3.90 -18.03 -1.11
C ALA A 299 3.82 -16.86 -0.14
N GLU A 300 2.69 -16.75 0.51
CA GLU A 300 2.44 -15.74 1.53
C GLU A 300 1.78 -16.40 2.73
N GLY A 301 1.93 -15.76 3.90
CA GLY A 301 1.28 -16.20 5.12
C GLY A 301 1.24 -15.13 6.16
N SER A 302 0.46 -15.36 7.21
CA SER A 302 0.35 -14.42 8.32
C SER A 302 0.30 -15.12 9.66
N LEU A 303 0.75 -14.40 10.70
CA LEU A 303 0.65 -14.77 12.10
C LEU A 303 -0.09 -13.65 12.82
N VAL A 304 -1.18 -13.99 13.49
CA VAL A 304 -1.97 -13.03 14.29
C VAL A 304 -1.70 -13.28 15.76
N LEU A 305 -1.30 -12.22 16.47
CA LEU A 305 -1.01 -12.22 17.89
C LEU A 305 -2.06 -11.39 18.62
N LYS A 306 -2.55 -11.88 19.73
CA LYS A 306 -3.43 -11.15 20.62
C LYS A 306 -2.60 -10.42 21.66
N ILE A 307 -2.89 -9.15 21.85
CA ILE A 307 -2.23 -8.30 22.84
C ILE A 307 -3.14 -8.16 24.05
N LEU A 308 -2.62 -8.56 25.19
CA LEU A 308 -3.29 -8.39 26.47
C LEU A 308 -2.70 -7.18 27.19
N ASN A 309 -3.57 -6.45 27.90
CA ASN A 309 -3.17 -5.33 28.77
C ASN A 309 -2.26 -4.31 28.05
N ALA A 310 -2.61 -3.95 26.81
CA ALA A 310 -1.98 -2.84 26.12
C ALA A 310 -2.18 -1.56 26.94
N GLY A 311 -1.12 -1.15 27.59
CA GLY A 311 -0.93 0.07 28.38
C GLY A 311 -2.17 0.60 29.16
N LYS A 312 -2.09 0.62 30.46
CA LYS A 312 -3.02 1.43 31.24
C LYS A 312 -2.89 2.89 30.81
N LYS A 313 -4.00 3.58 30.60
CA LYS A 313 -4.00 5.03 30.40
C LYS A 313 -3.22 5.65 31.55
N ARG A 314 -2.05 6.20 31.27
CA ARG A 314 -1.40 7.10 32.20
C ARG A 314 -2.17 8.42 32.12
N THR A 315 -3.00 8.66 33.09
CA THR A 315 -3.65 9.97 33.22
C THR A 315 -2.68 10.85 34.01
N LEU A 316 -2.08 11.81 33.34
CA LEU A 316 -1.29 12.85 33.96
C LEU A 316 -2.28 13.87 34.58
N PHE A 317 -2.31 13.94 35.89
CA PHE A 317 -2.99 15.03 36.59
C PHE A 317 -1.96 16.12 36.87
N ILE A 318 -2.23 17.32 36.40
CA ILE A 318 -1.48 18.50 36.76
C ILE A 318 -2.15 19.01 38.06
N ASN A 319 -1.47 18.78 39.16
CA ASN A 319 -1.86 19.43 40.41
C ASN A 319 -1.32 20.86 40.39
N PRO A 320 -2.18 21.90 40.55
CA PRO A 320 -1.71 23.28 40.49
C PRO A 320 -0.73 23.65 41.63
N GLU A 321 -0.69 22.88 42.71
CA GLU A 321 0.15 23.17 43.89
C GLU A 321 1.49 22.43 43.88
N ASP A 322 1.54 21.17 43.36
CA ASP A 322 2.71 20.29 43.49
C ASP A 322 3.33 19.86 42.15
N GLY A 323 2.80 20.31 41.03
CA GLY A 323 3.24 19.88 39.68
C GLY A 323 2.63 18.54 39.24
N LEU A 324 3.33 17.84 38.37
CA LEU A 324 2.85 16.59 37.71
C LEU A 324 2.85 15.40 38.70
N THR A 325 1.68 14.87 39.02
CA THR A 325 1.55 13.59 39.74
C THR A 325 1.08 12.49 38.74
N GLU A 326 1.78 11.37 38.71
CA GLU A 326 1.47 10.21 37.86
C GLU A 326 0.62 9.22 38.72
N LYS A 327 -0.64 8.96 38.33
CA LYS A 327 -1.44 7.87 38.88
C LYS A 327 -1.62 6.77 37.83
N ASN A 328 -1.17 5.58 38.16
CA ASN A 328 -1.44 4.35 37.41
C ASN A 328 -2.80 3.76 37.91
N TYR A 329 -3.75 3.62 37.00
CA TYR A 329 -5.00 2.88 37.24
C TYR A 329 -5.01 1.59 36.43
#